data_1ad9ce13d67efc072dbe38b4ab3445ba
#
_entry.id   1ad9ce13d67efc072dbe38b4ab3445ba
#
_cell.length_a   1.000
_cell.length_b   1.000
_cell.length_c   1.000
_cell.angle_alpha   90.00
_cell.angle_beta   90.00
_cell.angle_gamma   90.00
#
_symmetry.space_group_name_H-M   'P 1'
#
loop_
_entity.id
_entity.type
_entity.pdbx_description
1 polymer ?
#
loop_
_entity_poly.entity_id
_entity_poly.type
_entity_poly.pdbx_seq_one_letter_code
_entity_poly.pdbx_strand_id
1 'polypeptide(L)'
;MTPSDRTLSTEEVDDVFEVLADWRRRAICHYFASGDRSAADVAALATAISNQGGASTVGAADTSASTIRTQLEEEHLPVLHRAGLIDYDERSGAVKYWGSPTVEKWADHAEAVTRRTEF
;
A
#
# COMPACT_ATOMS: atom_id res chain seq x y z
N MET A 1 -16.74 -2.80 -28.94
CA MET A 1 -15.60 -2.70 -28.24
C MET A 1 -15.82 -2.69 -26.80
N THR A 2 -15.18 -3.48 -26.14
CA THR A 2 -15.44 -3.59 -24.79
C THR A 2 -14.45 -2.86 -24.01
N PRO A 3 -14.87 -2.17 -23.05
CA PRO A 3 -13.97 -1.42 -22.23
C PRO A 3 -13.27 -2.23 -21.21
N SER A 4 -13.50 -3.48 -21.19
CA SER A 4 -12.95 -4.26 -20.13
C SER A 4 -11.46 -4.29 -20.15
N ASP A 5 -10.86 -4.11 -21.31
CA ASP A 5 -9.47 -4.07 -21.30
C ASP A 5 -9.04 -2.71 -21.32
N ARG A 6 -9.56 -1.93 -20.59
CA ARG A 6 -9.27 -0.70 -20.43
C ARG A 6 -7.94 -0.24 -20.57
N THR A 7 -7.75 0.75 -21.32
CA THR A 7 -6.52 1.47 -21.36
C THR A 7 -6.58 2.49 -20.26
N LEU A 8 -5.64 2.48 -19.42
CA LEU A 8 -5.59 3.46 -18.36
C LEU A 8 -5.19 4.81 -18.94
N SER A 9 -5.74 5.87 -18.37
CA SER A 9 -5.32 7.21 -18.74
C SER A 9 -3.91 7.43 -18.19
N THR A 10 -3.25 8.47 -18.69
CA THR A 10 -1.93 8.83 -18.17
C THR A 10 -1.97 9.09 -16.68
N GLU A 11 -3.00 9.77 -16.21
CA GLU A 11 -3.14 10.05 -14.80
C GLU A 11 -3.29 8.79 -13.98
N GLU A 12 -4.03 7.83 -14.50
CA GLU A 12 -4.23 6.58 -13.80
C GLU A 12 -2.92 5.78 -13.72
N VAL A 13 -2.15 5.81 -14.78
CA VAL A 13 -0.86 5.15 -14.78
C VAL A 13 0.08 5.80 -13.78
N ASP A 14 0.09 7.11 -13.74
CA ASP A 14 0.93 7.84 -12.79
C ASP A 14 0.51 7.52 -11.36
N ASP A 15 -0.79 7.41 -11.10
CA ASP A 15 -1.28 7.06 -9.78
C ASP A 15 -0.85 5.66 -9.37
N VAL A 16 -0.89 4.71 -10.30
CA VAL A 16 -0.45 3.36 -10.00
C VAL A 16 1.03 3.36 -9.62
N PHE A 17 1.85 4.06 -10.38
CA PHE A 17 3.28 4.09 -10.07
C PHE A 17 3.56 4.85 -8.78
N GLU A 18 2.81 5.91 -8.51
CA GLU A 18 2.98 6.62 -7.26
C GLU A 18 2.66 5.72 -6.07
N VAL A 19 1.57 4.98 -6.14
CA VAL A 19 1.19 4.07 -5.08
C VAL A 19 2.29 3.03 -4.88
N LEU A 20 2.83 2.50 -5.95
CA LEU A 20 3.79 1.41 -5.87
C LEU A 20 5.21 1.86 -5.59
N ALA A 21 5.45 3.15 -5.57
CA ALA A 21 6.82 3.67 -5.44
C ALA A 21 7.39 3.51 -4.03
N ASP A 22 6.57 3.24 -3.04
CA ASP A 22 7.04 3.11 -1.67
C ASP A 22 6.62 1.77 -1.09
N TRP A 23 7.54 1.11 -0.38
CA TRP A 23 7.30 -0.24 0.13
C TRP A 23 6.15 -0.26 1.15
N ARG A 24 5.95 0.83 1.88
CA ARG A 24 4.86 0.89 2.87
C ARG A 24 3.51 0.89 2.19
N ARG A 25 3.40 1.58 1.06
CA ARG A 25 2.15 1.59 0.31
C ARG A 25 1.88 0.23 -0.32
N ARG A 26 2.93 -0.43 -0.83
CA ARG A 26 2.79 -1.80 -1.34
C ARG A 26 2.36 -2.75 -0.24
N ALA A 27 2.91 -2.55 0.96
CA ALA A 27 2.57 -3.39 2.10
C ALA A 27 1.11 -3.24 2.50
N ILE A 28 0.57 -2.02 2.44
CA ILE A 28 -0.84 -1.79 2.73
C ILE A 28 -1.71 -2.55 1.74
N CYS A 29 -1.40 -2.44 0.46
CA CYS A 29 -2.18 -3.13 -0.57
C CYS A 29 -2.12 -4.64 -0.35
N HIS A 30 -0.94 -5.15 -0.05
CA HIS A 30 -0.77 -6.57 0.20
C HIS A 30 -1.54 -7.03 1.44
N TYR A 31 -1.52 -6.24 2.48
CA TYR A 31 -2.21 -6.54 3.71
C TYR A 31 -3.69 -6.78 3.46
N PHE A 32 -4.32 -5.91 2.70
CA PHE A 32 -5.74 -6.07 2.43
C PHE A 32 -6.01 -7.13 1.36
N ALA A 33 -5.17 -7.19 0.34
CA ALA A 33 -5.43 -8.10 -0.77
C ALA A 33 -5.26 -9.57 -0.36
N SER A 34 -4.36 -9.83 0.58
CA SER A 34 -4.09 -11.20 0.98
C SER A 34 -4.92 -11.65 2.18
N GLY A 35 -5.71 -10.75 2.75
CA GLY A 35 -6.54 -11.10 3.90
C GLY A 35 -8.00 -11.12 3.57
N ASP A 36 -8.80 -11.43 4.55
CA ASP A 36 -10.24 -11.46 4.38
C ASP A 36 -10.90 -10.16 4.75
N ARG A 37 -10.14 -9.17 5.15
CA ARG A 37 -10.71 -7.94 5.64
C ARG A 37 -10.58 -6.82 4.64
N SER A 38 -11.52 -5.92 4.65
CA SER A 38 -11.46 -4.74 3.82
C SER A 38 -11.43 -3.47 4.64
N ALA A 39 -11.26 -3.60 5.94
CA ALA A 39 -11.20 -2.43 6.82
C ALA A 39 -10.24 -2.69 7.96
N ALA A 40 -9.59 -1.63 8.42
CA ALA A 40 -8.67 -1.71 9.54
C ALA A 40 -8.48 -0.30 10.09
N ASP A 41 -7.85 -0.18 11.24
CA ASP A 41 -7.47 1.16 11.67
C ASP A 41 -5.98 1.36 11.43
N VAL A 42 -5.55 2.60 11.53
CA VAL A 42 -4.16 2.94 11.21
C VAL A 42 -3.19 2.25 12.16
N ALA A 43 -3.59 2.04 13.41
CA ALA A 43 -2.70 1.38 14.36
C ALA A 43 -2.46 -0.07 13.97
N ALA A 44 -3.49 -0.77 13.55
CA ALA A 44 -3.34 -2.15 13.09
C ALA A 44 -2.50 -2.24 11.85
N LEU A 45 -2.68 -1.31 10.92
CA LEU A 45 -1.85 -1.26 9.72
C LEU A 45 -0.39 -1.01 10.07
N ALA A 46 -0.16 -0.07 10.97
CA ALA A 46 1.21 0.25 11.35
C ALA A 46 1.92 -0.94 11.97
N THR A 47 1.23 -1.69 12.80
CA THR A 47 1.80 -2.87 13.40
C THR A 47 2.13 -3.94 12.36
N ALA A 48 1.20 -4.17 11.43
CA ALA A 48 1.42 -5.17 10.40
C ALA A 48 2.59 -4.79 9.49
N ILE A 49 2.68 -3.52 9.13
CA ILE A 49 3.74 -3.06 8.25
C ILE A 49 5.07 -3.03 8.95
N SER A 50 5.07 -2.67 10.22
CA SER A 50 6.29 -2.68 11.01
C SER A 50 6.90 -4.08 11.05
N ASN A 51 6.05 -5.08 11.17
CA ASN A 51 6.53 -6.46 11.19
C ASN A 51 7.14 -6.85 9.85
N GLN A 52 6.58 -6.40 8.76
CA GLN A 52 7.12 -6.68 7.44
C GLN A 52 8.44 -5.95 7.23
N GLY A 53 8.50 -4.71 7.63
CA GLY A 53 9.69 -3.92 7.45
C GLY A 53 10.85 -4.45 8.25
N GLY A 54 10.57 -4.94 9.43
CA GLY A 54 11.60 -5.53 10.27
C GLY A 54 12.23 -6.74 9.64
N ALA A 55 11.48 -7.44 8.83
CA ALA A 55 12.02 -8.62 8.18
C ALA A 55 12.86 -8.26 6.98
N SER A 56 12.62 -7.15 6.35
CA SER A 56 13.35 -6.78 5.17
C SER A 56 14.52 -5.94 5.44
N THR A 57 14.63 -5.28 6.49
CA THR A 57 15.67 -4.44 6.89
C THR A 57 16.60 -3.93 5.90
N VAL A 58 16.26 -3.00 5.19
CA VAL A 58 17.16 -2.38 4.33
C VAL A 58 17.60 -1.10 4.95
N GLY A 59 18.83 -1.01 5.26
CA GLY A 59 19.37 0.17 5.85
C GLY A 59 18.96 0.30 7.28
N ALA A 60 19.10 1.47 7.81
CA ALA A 60 18.88 1.72 9.20
C ALA A 60 17.56 2.41 9.46
N ALA A 61 16.64 2.30 8.57
CA ALA A 61 15.40 3.01 8.73
C ALA A 61 14.64 2.52 9.94
N ASP A 62 14.03 3.43 10.65
CA ASP A 62 13.23 3.10 11.80
C ASP A 62 11.91 2.51 11.32
N THR A 63 11.67 1.26 11.62
CA THR A 63 10.44 0.58 11.23
C THR A 63 9.59 0.27 12.45
N SER A 64 9.75 0.99 13.54
CA SER A 64 8.87 0.77 14.70
C SER A 64 7.45 1.14 14.34
N ALA A 65 6.51 0.53 15.03
CA ALA A 65 5.09 0.76 14.74
C ALA A 65 4.71 2.23 14.90
N SER A 66 5.26 2.92 15.89
CA SER A 66 4.91 4.33 16.09
C SER A 66 5.44 5.20 14.97
N THR A 67 6.64 4.93 14.49
CA THR A 67 7.19 5.68 13.36
C THR A 67 6.42 5.39 12.08
N ILE A 68 6.12 4.13 11.84
CA ILE A 68 5.34 3.76 10.67
C ILE A 68 3.95 4.41 10.73
N ARG A 69 3.32 4.42 11.89
CA ARG A 69 2.01 5.03 12.02
C ARG A 69 2.05 6.51 11.63
N THR A 70 3.03 7.24 12.09
CA THR A 70 3.17 8.65 11.74
C THR A 70 3.36 8.81 10.23
N GLN A 71 4.18 7.97 9.63
CA GLN A 71 4.41 8.04 8.19
C GLN A 71 3.14 7.72 7.41
N LEU A 72 2.36 6.75 7.87
CA LEU A 72 1.10 6.42 7.22
C LEU A 72 0.14 7.60 7.29
N GLU A 73 0.02 8.21 8.45
CA GLU A 73 -0.92 9.30 8.63
C GLU A 73 -0.55 10.52 7.82
N GLU A 74 0.72 10.82 7.75
CA GLU A 74 1.16 12.07 7.13
C GLU A 74 1.37 11.96 5.63
N GLU A 75 1.71 10.80 5.15
CA GLU A 75 2.08 10.68 3.75
C GLU A 75 1.32 9.58 3.00
N HIS A 76 1.35 8.36 3.51
CA HIS A 76 0.96 7.22 2.68
C HIS A 76 -0.55 7.04 2.55
N LEU A 77 -1.28 7.20 3.64
CA LEU A 77 -2.73 7.08 3.57
C LEU A 77 -3.34 8.19 2.72
N PRO A 78 -2.87 9.44 2.81
CA PRO A 78 -3.37 10.46 1.90
C PRO A 78 -3.11 10.15 0.42
N VAL A 79 -1.95 9.57 0.11
CA VAL A 79 -1.65 9.20 -1.27
C VAL A 79 -2.62 8.12 -1.75
N LEU A 80 -2.84 7.10 -0.94
CA LEU A 80 -3.75 6.02 -1.31
C LEU A 80 -5.19 6.50 -1.42
N HIS A 81 -5.58 7.42 -0.55
CA HIS A 81 -6.92 7.98 -0.58
C HIS A 81 -7.13 8.78 -1.86
N ARG A 82 -6.16 9.59 -2.21
CA ARG A 82 -6.22 10.41 -3.44
C ARG A 82 -6.28 9.53 -4.68
N ALA A 83 -5.61 8.39 -4.63
CA ALA A 83 -5.62 7.47 -5.75
C ALA A 83 -6.89 6.61 -5.81
N GLY A 84 -7.78 6.74 -4.84
CA GLY A 84 -9.06 6.03 -4.87
C GLY A 84 -9.01 4.60 -4.37
N LEU A 85 -7.91 4.21 -3.73
CA LEU A 85 -7.78 2.84 -3.25
C LEU A 85 -8.38 2.62 -1.87
N ILE A 86 -8.46 3.68 -1.08
CA ILE A 86 -9.00 3.59 0.26
C ILE A 86 -9.86 4.80 0.58
N ASP A 87 -10.67 4.65 1.61
CA ASP A 87 -11.26 5.78 2.31
C ASP A 87 -10.53 5.85 3.65
N TYR A 88 -10.11 7.04 4.04
CA TYR A 88 -9.37 7.24 5.26
C TYR A 88 -10.02 8.35 6.07
N ASP A 89 -10.43 8.01 7.30
CA ASP A 89 -11.02 8.99 8.20
C ASP A 89 -9.95 9.36 9.23
N GLU A 90 -9.41 10.54 9.12
CA GLU A 90 -8.35 10.98 10.00
C GLU A 90 -8.77 11.06 11.45
N ARG A 91 -10.04 11.32 11.69
CA ARG A 91 -10.52 11.50 13.06
C ARG A 91 -10.55 10.19 13.84
N SER A 92 -11.01 9.14 13.21
CA SER A 92 -11.12 7.85 13.86
C SER A 92 -9.95 6.96 13.58
N GLY A 93 -9.18 7.26 12.54
CA GLY A 93 -8.11 6.37 12.09
C GLY A 93 -8.63 5.20 11.27
N ALA A 94 -9.89 5.24 10.86
CA ALA A 94 -10.47 4.13 10.12
C ALA A 94 -10.04 4.16 8.66
N VAL A 95 -9.68 3.01 8.14
CA VAL A 95 -9.25 2.85 6.74
C VAL A 95 -10.12 1.77 6.12
N LYS A 96 -10.76 2.08 5.01
CA LYS A 96 -11.50 1.10 4.25
C LYS A 96 -10.85 0.93 2.89
N TYR A 97 -10.61 -0.31 2.51
CA TYR A 97 -9.89 -0.62 1.29
C TYR A 97 -10.87 -1.00 0.18
N TRP A 98 -10.76 -0.32 -0.94
CA TRP A 98 -11.55 -0.65 -2.11
C TRP A 98 -10.74 -1.49 -3.08
N GLY A 99 -9.45 -1.25 -3.14
CA GLY A 99 -8.55 -2.02 -3.95
C GLY A 99 -8.58 -1.68 -5.42
N SER A 100 -7.74 -2.36 -6.14
CA SER A 100 -7.67 -2.24 -7.58
C SER A 100 -6.95 -3.47 -8.10
N PRO A 101 -7.57 -4.26 -8.95
CA PRO A 101 -6.86 -5.42 -9.50
C PRO A 101 -5.56 -5.06 -10.20
N THR A 102 -5.53 -3.91 -10.84
CA THR A 102 -4.31 -3.46 -11.52
C THR A 102 -3.20 -3.18 -10.52
N VAL A 103 -3.50 -2.44 -9.47
CA VAL A 103 -2.50 -2.13 -8.46
C VAL A 103 -2.03 -3.40 -7.77
N GLU A 104 -2.95 -4.29 -7.46
CA GLU A 104 -2.60 -5.53 -6.76
C GLU A 104 -1.70 -6.41 -7.60
N LYS A 105 -1.96 -6.48 -8.89
CA LYS A 105 -1.14 -7.26 -9.79
C LYS A 105 0.28 -6.71 -9.86
N TRP A 106 0.41 -5.40 -9.97
CA TRP A 106 1.73 -4.79 -10.04
C TRP A 106 2.46 -4.83 -8.70
N ALA A 107 1.71 -4.76 -7.59
CA ALA A 107 2.31 -4.90 -6.28
C ALA A 107 2.90 -6.30 -6.09
N ASP A 108 2.18 -7.33 -6.55
CA ASP A 108 2.69 -8.69 -6.50
C ASP A 108 3.93 -8.84 -7.35
N HIS A 109 3.94 -8.24 -8.53
CA HIS A 109 5.07 -8.30 -9.41
C HIS A 109 6.29 -7.61 -8.77
N ALA A 110 6.07 -6.47 -8.15
CA ALA A 110 7.15 -5.74 -7.49
C ALA A 110 7.75 -6.56 -6.36
N GLU A 111 6.92 -7.25 -5.62
CA GLU A 111 7.39 -8.09 -4.54
C GLU A 111 8.22 -9.25 -5.09
N ALA A 112 7.75 -9.87 -6.15
CA ALA A 112 8.48 -10.97 -6.76
C ALA A 112 9.83 -10.53 -7.28
N VAL A 113 9.90 -9.36 -7.90
CA VAL A 113 11.17 -8.84 -8.41
C VAL A 113 12.12 -8.53 -7.26
N THR A 114 11.61 -7.95 -6.20
CA THR A 114 12.41 -7.63 -5.03
C THR A 114 13.03 -8.89 -4.44
N ARG A 115 12.24 -9.93 -4.31
CA ARG A 115 12.75 -11.19 -3.77
C ARG A 115 13.78 -11.84 -4.67
N ARG A 116 13.64 -11.67 -5.98
CA ARG A 116 14.59 -12.26 -6.90
C ARG A 116 15.95 -11.58 -6.89
N THR A 117 16.00 -10.35 -6.49
CA THR A 117 17.25 -9.63 -6.45
C THR A 117 17.95 -9.77 -5.11
N GLU A 118 17.40 -10.50 -4.19
CA GLU A 118 18.05 -10.74 -2.93
C GLU A 118 18.77 -12.04 -3.01
N PHE A 119 19.99 -12.04 -3.15
CA PHE A 119 20.75 -13.27 -3.17
C PHE A 119 21.80 -13.27 -2.10
#